data_14a2aa0bed2908c0fa761e4081487855
#
_entry.id   14a2aa0bed2908c0fa761e4081487855
#
_cell.length_a   1.000
_cell.length_b   1.000
_cell.length_c   1.000
_cell.angle_alpha   90.00
_cell.angle_beta   90.00
_cell.angle_gamma   90.00
#
_symmetry.space_group_name_H-M   'P 1'
#
loop_
_entity.id
_entity.type
_entity.pdbx_description
1 polymer ?
#
loop_
_entity_poly.entity_id
_entity_poly.type
_entity_poly.pdbx_seq_one_letter_code
_entity_poly.pdbx_strand_id
1 'polypeptide(L)'
;MPHASITHNQSKTMERVKFITVSIIFLVAATIFDHQKIKSDNNQMNVETASILPNTEPPCIQMYYYIEKYSKKYNIPRKYAYGIAYKETGYRGPFHWHYNHRLTSSAGALGPMQIMPTTATHINGQRVSNEKLKTDIEYNVETSMKLLKTLKEKYGSWEVAFGAYNTGRPMVNQYAHDVYRFEPNW
;
A
#
# COMPACT_ATOMS: atom_id res chain seq x y z
N MET A 1 35.93 -63.19 -33.58
CA MET A 1 34.73 -62.31 -33.61
C MET A 1 34.22 -62.05 -32.19
N PRO A 2 34.29 -60.81 -31.69
CA PRO A 2 33.35 -60.36 -30.68
C PRO A 2 32.97 -58.89 -30.93
N HIS A 3 31.86 -58.62 -31.63
CA HIS A 3 31.36 -57.22 -31.82
C HIS A 3 29.90 -56.99 -31.41
N ALA A 4 29.23 -57.92 -30.74
CA ALA A 4 27.82 -57.78 -30.48
C ALA A 4 27.41 -57.39 -29.06
N SER A 5 28.34 -57.31 -28.08
CA SER A 5 27.97 -57.06 -26.66
C SER A 5 28.08 -55.60 -26.18
N ILE A 6 28.69 -54.72 -26.95
CA ILE A 6 28.93 -53.32 -26.51
C ILE A 6 27.71 -52.43 -26.80
N THR A 7 26.94 -52.67 -27.86
CA THR A 7 25.81 -51.80 -28.29
C THR A 7 24.58 -51.97 -27.40
N HIS A 8 24.35 -53.13 -26.80
CA HIS A 8 23.15 -53.37 -25.97
C HIS A 8 23.22 -52.71 -24.59
N ASN A 9 24.44 -52.55 -24.05
CA ASN A 9 24.63 -51.94 -22.74
C ASN A 9 24.53 -50.41 -22.80
N GLN A 10 24.96 -49.78 -23.90
CA GLN A 10 24.83 -48.34 -24.12
C GLN A 10 23.36 -47.90 -24.31
N SER A 11 22.55 -48.73 -24.99
CA SER A 11 21.14 -48.44 -25.16
C SER A 11 20.37 -48.42 -23.83
N LYS A 12 20.60 -49.39 -22.96
CA LYS A 12 19.94 -49.45 -21.63
C LYS A 12 20.39 -48.31 -20.69
N THR A 13 21.62 -47.84 -20.82
CA THR A 13 22.13 -46.71 -20.05
C THR A 13 21.51 -45.39 -20.50
N MET A 14 21.34 -45.19 -21.81
CA MET A 14 20.70 -44.00 -22.38
C MET A 14 19.19 -43.93 -22.03
N GLU A 15 18.49 -45.07 -22.04
CA GLU A 15 17.08 -45.13 -21.60
C GLU A 15 16.92 -44.77 -20.12
N ARG A 16 17.80 -45.30 -19.25
CA ARG A 16 17.79 -44.95 -17.81
C ARG A 16 18.06 -43.49 -17.55
N VAL A 17 18.98 -42.88 -18.27
CA VAL A 17 19.29 -41.44 -18.17
C VAL A 17 18.09 -40.60 -18.62
N LYS A 18 17.41 -40.96 -19.70
CA LYS A 18 16.18 -40.29 -20.16
C LYS A 18 15.06 -40.37 -19.12
N PHE A 19 14.85 -41.54 -18.46
CA PHE A 19 13.83 -41.69 -17.42
C PHE A 19 14.17 -40.85 -16.17
N ILE A 20 15.42 -40.77 -15.77
CA ILE A 20 15.83 -39.97 -14.62
C ILE A 20 15.66 -38.48 -14.91
N THR A 21 16.04 -37.99 -16.09
CA THR A 21 15.87 -36.58 -16.47
C THR A 21 14.41 -36.16 -16.58
N VAL A 22 13.54 -37.00 -17.12
CA VAL A 22 12.09 -36.74 -17.19
C VAL A 22 11.48 -36.71 -15.77
N SER A 23 11.86 -37.63 -14.88
CA SER A 23 11.37 -37.63 -13.49
C SER A 23 11.80 -36.41 -12.70
N ILE A 24 13.05 -35.93 -12.90
CA ILE A 24 13.54 -34.70 -12.24
C ILE A 24 12.79 -33.45 -12.76
N ILE A 25 12.53 -33.39 -14.08
CA ILE A 25 11.76 -32.28 -14.67
C ILE A 25 10.32 -32.25 -14.12
N PHE A 26 9.67 -33.41 -13.96
CA PHE A 26 8.33 -33.48 -13.35
C PHE A 26 8.34 -33.08 -11.88
N LEU A 27 9.36 -33.47 -11.12
CA LEU A 27 9.50 -33.08 -9.70
C LEU A 27 9.71 -31.58 -9.52
N VAL A 28 10.56 -30.97 -10.34
CA VAL A 28 10.79 -29.53 -10.35
C VAL A 28 9.55 -28.76 -10.81
N ALA A 29 8.85 -29.25 -11.82
CA ALA A 29 7.60 -28.63 -12.27
C ALA A 29 6.50 -28.69 -11.19
N ALA A 30 6.38 -29.79 -10.46
CA ALA A 30 5.43 -29.93 -9.34
C ALA A 30 5.76 -28.96 -8.19
N THR A 31 7.03 -28.81 -7.82
CA THR A 31 7.44 -27.87 -6.77
C THR A 31 7.23 -26.40 -7.17
N ILE A 32 7.45 -26.06 -8.44
CA ILE A 32 7.17 -24.70 -8.96
C ILE A 32 5.65 -24.44 -8.96
N PHE A 33 4.85 -25.43 -9.37
CA PHE A 33 3.40 -25.31 -9.38
C PHE A 33 2.83 -25.13 -7.96
N ASP A 34 3.29 -25.89 -6.99
CA ASP A 34 2.91 -25.76 -5.58
C ASP A 34 3.34 -24.39 -5.02
N HIS A 35 4.54 -23.91 -5.38
CA HIS A 35 5.01 -22.60 -4.94
C HIS A 35 4.19 -21.44 -5.56
N GLN A 36 3.76 -21.59 -6.81
CA GLN A 36 2.86 -20.61 -7.45
C GLN A 36 1.46 -20.66 -6.85
N LYS A 37 0.95 -21.85 -6.51
CA LYS A 37 -0.35 -22.01 -5.86
C LYS A 37 -0.34 -21.41 -4.46
N ILE A 38 0.69 -21.65 -3.65
CA ILE A 38 0.85 -21.04 -2.32
C ILE A 38 0.94 -19.52 -2.41
N LYS A 39 1.63 -18.96 -3.43
CA LYS A 39 1.66 -17.51 -3.68
C LYS A 39 0.30 -16.95 -4.11
N SER A 40 -0.45 -17.70 -4.93
CA SER A 40 -1.80 -17.32 -5.37
C SER A 40 -2.79 -17.34 -4.20
N ASP A 41 -2.76 -18.38 -3.39
CA ASP A 41 -3.64 -18.54 -2.22
C ASP A 41 -3.30 -17.49 -1.14
N ASN A 42 -2.02 -17.21 -0.91
CA ASN A 42 -1.60 -16.13 -0.01
C ASN A 42 -1.97 -14.73 -0.56
N ASN A 43 -1.95 -14.53 -1.87
CA ASN A 43 -2.40 -13.28 -2.48
C ASN A 43 -3.93 -13.13 -2.43
N GLN A 44 -4.69 -14.21 -2.63
CA GLN A 44 -6.15 -14.20 -2.48
C GLN A 44 -6.56 -14.00 -1.02
N MET A 45 -5.92 -14.68 -0.07
CA MET A 45 -6.18 -14.51 1.35
C MET A 45 -5.85 -13.10 1.85
N ASN A 46 -4.77 -12.47 1.34
CA ASN A 46 -4.44 -11.08 1.64
C ASN A 46 -5.41 -10.07 0.99
N VAL A 47 -5.98 -10.39 -0.19
CA VAL A 47 -6.97 -9.52 -0.85
C VAL A 47 -8.35 -9.65 -0.21
N GLU A 48 -8.74 -10.84 0.23
CA GLU A 48 -10.04 -11.10 0.86
C GLU A 48 -10.08 -10.62 2.33
N THR A 49 -8.99 -10.76 3.06
CA THR A 49 -8.83 -10.17 4.41
C THR A 49 -8.71 -8.64 4.34
N ALA A 50 -8.20 -8.10 3.23
CA ALA A 50 -8.12 -6.65 2.99
C ALA A 50 -9.49 -6.01 2.68
N SER A 51 -10.52 -6.80 2.39
CA SER A 51 -11.87 -6.27 2.05
C SER A 51 -12.80 -6.12 3.25
N ILE A 52 -12.44 -6.60 4.45
CA ILE A 52 -13.31 -6.62 5.61
C ILE A 52 -12.53 -6.19 6.87
N LEU A 53 -12.09 -4.93 6.93
CA LEU A 53 -11.93 -4.30 8.23
C LEU A 53 -13.26 -3.66 8.59
N PRO A 54 -13.99 -4.19 9.57
CA PRO A 54 -15.22 -3.55 10.01
C PRO A 54 -14.88 -2.18 10.60
N ASN A 55 -15.81 -1.23 10.50
CA ASN A 55 -15.77 0.05 11.21
C ASN A 55 -15.68 -0.11 12.75
N THR A 56 -15.51 -1.34 13.24
CA THR A 56 -15.36 -1.73 14.64
C THR A 56 -13.91 -1.70 15.12
N GLU A 57 -12.92 -1.69 14.20
CA GLU A 57 -11.51 -1.61 14.60
C GLU A 57 -11.18 -0.24 15.19
N PRO A 58 -10.24 -0.17 16.17
CA PRO A 58 -9.78 1.09 16.72
C PRO A 58 -9.28 2.05 15.64
N PRO A 59 -9.49 3.38 15.80
CA PRO A 59 -9.10 4.35 14.79
C PRO A 59 -7.63 4.28 14.36
N CYS A 60 -6.72 3.92 15.26
CA CYS A 60 -5.29 3.76 14.94
C CYS A 60 -5.02 2.59 13.99
N ILE A 61 -5.79 1.50 14.10
CA ILE A 61 -5.71 0.34 13.20
C ILE A 61 -6.33 0.68 11.85
N GLN A 62 -7.51 1.32 11.84
CA GLN A 62 -8.13 1.78 10.61
C GLN A 62 -7.21 2.71 9.82
N MET A 63 -6.57 3.69 10.48
CA MET A 63 -5.61 4.60 9.85
C MET A 63 -4.44 3.84 9.21
N TYR A 64 -3.84 2.90 9.95
CA TYR A 64 -2.76 2.07 9.41
C TYR A 64 -3.19 1.37 8.14
N TYR A 65 -4.30 0.65 8.19
CA TYR A 65 -4.83 -0.12 7.08
C TYR A 65 -5.12 0.76 5.85
N TYR A 66 -5.83 1.88 6.03
CA TYR A 66 -6.20 2.73 4.90
C TYR A 66 -5.02 3.50 4.32
N ILE A 67 -4.03 3.88 5.13
CA ILE A 67 -2.78 4.46 4.62
C ILE A 67 -2.05 3.43 3.76
N GLU A 68 -1.86 2.18 4.20
CA GLU A 68 -1.23 1.12 3.40
C GLU A 68 -2.00 0.87 2.09
N LYS A 69 -3.34 0.70 2.18
CA LYS A 69 -4.23 0.46 1.03
C LYS A 69 -4.12 1.56 -0.02
N TYR A 70 -4.28 2.81 0.39
CA TYR A 70 -4.37 3.93 -0.55
C TYR A 70 -3.01 4.48 -0.99
N SER A 71 -1.96 4.35 -0.20
CA SER A 71 -0.59 4.60 -0.64
C SER A 71 -0.21 3.68 -1.80
N LYS A 72 -0.52 2.39 -1.69
CA LYS A 72 -0.32 1.42 -2.78
C LYS A 72 -1.19 1.76 -4.00
N LYS A 73 -2.49 2.02 -3.81
CA LYS A 73 -3.44 2.34 -4.90
C LYS A 73 -3.00 3.55 -5.73
N TYR A 74 -2.48 4.59 -5.07
CA TYR A 74 -2.11 5.85 -5.71
C TYR A 74 -0.60 5.98 -5.98
N ASN A 75 0.19 4.93 -5.75
CA ASN A 75 1.64 4.89 -5.93
C ASN A 75 2.36 6.02 -5.16
N ILE A 76 1.97 6.20 -3.90
CA ILE A 76 2.58 7.17 -2.98
C ILE A 76 3.49 6.41 -2.02
N PRO A 77 4.76 6.81 -1.82
CA PRO A 77 5.59 6.23 -0.77
C PRO A 77 4.89 6.34 0.59
N ARG A 78 4.62 5.20 1.24
CA ARG A 78 3.81 5.15 2.48
C ARG A 78 4.35 6.05 3.59
N LYS A 79 5.68 6.22 3.68
CA LYS A 79 6.29 7.12 4.65
C LYS A 79 5.79 8.57 4.53
N TYR A 80 5.48 9.03 3.33
CA TYR A 80 4.93 10.38 3.12
C TYR A 80 3.49 10.49 3.62
N ALA A 81 2.67 9.47 3.38
CA ALA A 81 1.32 9.43 3.92
C ALA A 81 1.31 9.40 5.45
N TYR A 82 2.20 8.62 6.06
CA TYR A 82 2.40 8.61 7.51
C TYR A 82 2.94 9.94 8.03
N GLY A 83 3.88 10.57 7.32
CA GLY A 83 4.41 11.88 7.67
C GLY A 83 3.32 12.96 7.69
N ILE A 84 2.42 12.96 6.70
CA ILE A 84 1.25 13.84 6.67
C ILE A 84 0.34 13.54 7.87
N ALA A 85 -0.05 12.28 8.09
CA ALA A 85 -0.92 11.90 9.21
C ALA A 85 -0.33 12.32 10.57
N TYR A 86 0.99 12.19 10.74
CA TYR A 86 1.70 12.66 11.93
C TYR A 86 1.63 14.19 12.08
N LYS A 87 1.87 14.94 11.01
CA LYS A 87 1.84 16.41 11.02
C LYS A 87 0.43 16.96 11.24
N GLU A 88 -0.59 16.32 10.69
CA GLU A 88 -1.98 16.79 10.75
C GLU A 88 -2.63 16.49 12.11
N THR A 89 -2.46 15.28 12.63
CA THR A 89 -3.21 14.81 13.80
C THR A 89 -2.36 14.04 14.82
N GLY A 90 -1.03 14.04 14.67
CA GLY A 90 -0.13 13.36 15.60
C GLY A 90 -0.24 11.83 15.54
N TYR A 91 -0.68 11.26 14.42
CA TYR A 91 -0.77 9.80 14.28
C TYR A 91 0.61 9.13 14.40
N ARG A 92 0.72 8.11 15.27
CA ARG A 92 1.98 7.42 15.61
C ARG A 92 1.94 5.92 15.37
N GLY A 93 1.14 5.47 14.40
CA GLY A 93 1.09 4.06 14.02
C GLY A 93 -0.05 3.25 14.66
N PRO A 94 -0.08 1.92 14.37
CA PRO A 94 -1.21 1.06 14.71
C PRO A 94 -1.37 0.82 16.22
N PHE A 95 -0.35 1.10 17.03
CA PHE A 95 -0.39 0.93 18.49
C PHE A 95 -0.74 2.22 19.27
N HIS A 96 -1.15 3.27 18.56
CA HIS A 96 -1.55 4.55 19.16
C HIS A 96 -3.01 4.49 19.64
N TRP A 97 -3.30 3.68 20.68
CA TRP A 97 -4.66 3.34 21.16
C TRP A 97 -5.53 4.53 21.55
N HIS A 98 -4.93 5.66 21.95
CA HIS A 98 -5.63 6.90 22.29
C HIS A 98 -5.73 7.89 21.13
N TYR A 99 -5.50 7.42 19.89
CA TYR A 99 -5.56 8.25 18.70
C TYR A 99 -6.95 8.83 18.48
N ASN A 100 -7.02 10.16 18.40
CA ASN A 100 -8.24 10.86 18.06
C ASN A 100 -8.22 11.30 16.58
N HIS A 101 -9.07 10.69 15.79
CA HIS A 101 -9.20 11.00 14.35
C HIS A 101 -10.21 12.11 14.06
N ARG A 102 -11.07 12.50 15.07
CA ARG A 102 -12.20 13.43 14.89
C ARG A 102 -11.80 14.88 15.17
N LEU A 103 -10.66 15.30 14.66
CA LEU A 103 -10.20 16.65 14.88
C LEU A 103 -10.78 17.63 13.87
N THR A 104 -10.91 18.89 14.31
CA THR A 104 -11.28 20.04 13.49
C THR A 104 -10.27 21.13 13.78
N SER A 105 -9.56 21.63 12.75
CA SER A 105 -8.65 22.76 12.92
C SER A 105 -9.39 24.08 13.04
N SER A 106 -8.69 25.12 13.50
CA SER A 106 -9.22 26.48 13.53
C SER A 106 -9.60 27.02 12.15
N ALA A 107 -8.95 26.52 11.09
CA ALA A 107 -9.26 26.85 9.69
C ALA A 107 -10.41 26.03 9.11
N GLY A 108 -10.97 25.05 9.85
CA GLY A 108 -12.06 24.20 9.41
C GLY A 108 -11.66 22.95 8.62
N ALA A 109 -10.38 22.55 8.67
CA ALA A 109 -9.94 21.26 8.16
C ALA A 109 -10.43 20.12 9.09
N LEU A 110 -10.81 18.98 8.51
CA LEU A 110 -11.55 17.93 9.20
C LEU A 110 -10.88 16.55 9.09
N GLY A 111 -10.97 15.79 10.18
CA GLY A 111 -10.65 14.37 10.24
C GLY A 111 -9.16 14.07 10.29
N PRO A 112 -8.79 12.80 10.10
CA PRO A 112 -7.44 12.31 10.39
C PRO A 112 -6.33 12.88 9.50
N MET A 113 -6.64 13.27 8.27
CA MET A 113 -5.70 13.88 7.33
C MET A 113 -5.96 15.39 7.13
N GLN A 114 -6.82 15.99 7.95
CA GLN A 114 -7.14 17.43 7.97
C GLN A 114 -7.52 18.00 6.60
N ILE A 115 -8.52 17.39 5.97
CA ILE A 115 -8.99 17.82 4.65
C ILE A 115 -10.02 18.95 4.78
N MET A 116 -9.85 20.03 4.00
CA MET A 116 -10.86 21.08 3.87
C MET A 116 -12.09 20.58 3.11
N PRO A 117 -13.34 20.91 3.53
CA PRO A 117 -14.55 20.48 2.82
C PRO A 117 -14.59 20.90 1.35
N THR A 118 -14.09 22.09 1.02
CA THR A 118 -13.98 22.57 -0.37
C THR A 118 -13.01 21.74 -1.18
N THR A 119 -11.88 21.35 -0.58
CA THR A 119 -10.89 20.47 -1.21
C THR A 119 -11.47 19.08 -1.45
N ALA A 120 -12.19 18.50 -0.48
CA ALA A 120 -12.84 17.22 -0.63
C ALA A 120 -13.87 17.23 -1.78
N THR A 121 -14.67 18.29 -1.87
CA THR A 121 -15.63 18.48 -2.97
C THR A 121 -14.93 18.55 -4.33
N HIS A 122 -13.86 19.30 -4.43
CA HIS A 122 -13.10 19.43 -5.67
C HIS A 122 -12.47 18.10 -6.12
N ILE A 123 -11.82 17.39 -5.19
CA ILE A 123 -11.11 16.12 -5.46
C ILE A 123 -12.07 14.98 -5.81
N ASN A 124 -13.24 14.92 -5.17
CA ASN A 124 -14.18 13.81 -5.37
C ASN A 124 -15.33 14.16 -6.34
N GLY A 125 -15.40 15.39 -6.85
CA GLY A 125 -16.43 15.82 -7.80
C GLY A 125 -17.83 15.93 -7.23
N GLN A 126 -17.98 15.77 -5.90
CA GLN A 126 -19.29 15.82 -5.22
C GLN A 126 -19.15 16.37 -3.80
N ARG A 127 -20.20 17.06 -3.35
CA ARG A 127 -20.26 17.57 -1.98
C ARG A 127 -20.36 16.43 -0.96
N VAL A 128 -19.60 16.54 0.11
CA VAL A 128 -19.62 15.63 1.24
C VAL A 128 -20.03 16.37 2.52
N SER A 129 -20.70 15.70 3.45
CA SER A 129 -21.00 16.29 4.75
C SER A 129 -19.73 16.43 5.60
N ASN A 130 -19.69 17.47 6.42
CA ASN A 130 -18.58 17.68 7.36
C ASN A 130 -18.46 16.50 8.33
N GLU A 131 -19.59 15.93 8.76
CA GLU A 131 -19.58 14.76 9.64
C GLU A 131 -18.91 13.56 8.97
N LYS A 132 -19.25 13.22 7.73
CA LYS A 132 -18.60 12.14 6.99
C LYS A 132 -17.10 12.40 6.84
N LEU A 133 -16.72 13.61 6.43
CA LEU A 133 -15.31 13.95 6.25
C LEU A 133 -14.51 13.85 7.56
N LYS A 134 -15.16 14.11 8.70
CA LYS A 134 -14.57 14.08 10.03
C LYS A 134 -14.48 12.66 10.61
N THR A 135 -15.47 11.80 10.37
CA THR A 135 -15.63 10.53 11.07
C THR A 135 -15.32 9.30 10.24
N ASP A 136 -15.47 9.37 8.91
CA ASP A 136 -15.16 8.28 7.99
C ASP A 136 -13.67 8.32 7.65
N ILE A 137 -12.89 7.49 8.37
CA ILE A 137 -11.43 7.42 8.22
C ILE A 137 -11.03 7.00 6.80
N GLU A 138 -11.72 6.00 6.23
CA GLU A 138 -11.44 5.53 4.87
C GLU A 138 -11.60 6.65 3.86
N TYR A 139 -12.74 7.32 3.88
CA TYR A 139 -13.06 8.42 2.97
C TYR A 139 -12.04 9.56 3.08
N ASN A 140 -11.69 9.93 4.31
CA ASN A 140 -10.75 11.02 4.57
C ASN A 140 -9.34 10.69 4.08
N VAL A 141 -8.84 9.48 4.38
CA VAL A 141 -7.52 9.01 3.91
C VAL A 141 -7.49 8.88 2.39
N GLU A 142 -8.50 8.28 1.76
CA GLU A 142 -8.53 8.18 0.29
C GLU A 142 -8.53 9.55 -0.38
N THR A 143 -9.34 10.49 0.13
CA THR A 143 -9.38 11.87 -0.38
C THR A 143 -8.02 12.56 -0.26
N SER A 144 -7.34 12.37 0.87
CA SER A 144 -5.97 12.87 1.09
C SER A 144 -4.98 12.30 0.07
N MET A 145 -5.03 10.99 -0.20
CA MET A 145 -4.12 10.37 -1.16
C MET A 145 -4.40 10.84 -2.59
N LYS A 146 -5.66 11.02 -2.99
CA LYS A 146 -6.03 11.61 -4.28
C LYS A 146 -5.48 13.04 -4.41
N LEU A 147 -5.67 13.87 -3.38
CA LEU A 147 -5.13 15.23 -3.34
C LEU A 147 -3.61 15.23 -3.50
N LEU A 148 -2.92 14.42 -2.71
CA LEU A 148 -1.45 14.35 -2.73
C LEU A 148 -0.91 13.90 -4.09
N LYS A 149 -1.55 12.89 -4.70
CA LYS A 149 -1.23 12.46 -6.08
C LYS A 149 -1.40 13.61 -7.07
N THR A 150 -2.54 14.31 -7.04
CA THR A 150 -2.83 15.46 -7.92
C THR A 150 -1.78 16.56 -7.77
N LEU A 151 -1.39 16.88 -6.53
CA LEU A 151 -0.37 17.89 -6.26
C LEU A 151 1.01 17.45 -6.78
N LYS A 152 1.38 16.18 -6.59
CA LYS A 152 2.64 15.64 -7.10
C LYS A 152 2.70 15.65 -8.63
N GLU A 153 1.62 15.26 -9.29
CA GLU A 153 1.51 15.31 -10.75
C GLU A 153 1.59 16.75 -11.28
N LYS A 154 0.91 17.68 -10.60
CA LYS A 154 0.90 19.09 -10.98
C LYS A 154 2.24 19.79 -10.80
N TYR A 155 2.97 19.51 -9.72
CA TYR A 155 4.17 20.27 -9.38
C TYR A 155 5.49 19.51 -9.60
N GLY A 156 5.45 18.23 -9.93
CA GLY A 156 6.62 17.40 -10.23
C GLY A 156 7.51 17.05 -9.03
N SER A 157 7.36 17.71 -7.87
CA SER A 157 8.18 17.53 -6.67
C SER A 157 7.31 17.12 -5.47
N TRP A 158 7.78 16.15 -4.67
CA TRP A 158 7.12 15.79 -3.42
C TRP A 158 7.15 16.91 -2.40
N GLU A 159 8.27 17.59 -2.23
CA GLU A 159 8.38 18.68 -1.25
C GLU A 159 7.45 19.85 -1.58
N VAL A 160 7.35 20.22 -2.86
CA VAL A 160 6.39 21.25 -3.30
C VAL A 160 4.94 20.77 -3.12
N ALA A 161 4.67 19.49 -3.39
CA ALA A 161 3.34 18.90 -3.16
C ALA A 161 2.95 18.93 -1.67
N PHE A 162 3.88 18.63 -0.75
CA PHE A 162 3.64 18.71 0.69
C PHE A 162 3.38 20.15 1.16
N GLY A 163 4.16 21.10 0.68
CA GLY A 163 3.91 22.51 0.98
C GLY A 163 2.56 22.99 0.45
N ALA A 164 2.19 22.56 -0.77
CA ALA A 164 0.88 22.86 -1.35
C ALA A 164 -0.27 22.17 -0.59
N TYR A 165 -0.07 20.94 -0.09
CA TYR A 165 -1.03 20.25 0.78
C TYR A 165 -1.32 21.07 2.04
N ASN A 166 -0.28 21.56 2.70
CA ASN A 166 -0.38 22.34 3.96
C ASN A 166 -0.96 23.74 3.76
N THR A 167 -0.56 24.45 2.68
CA THR A 167 -0.84 25.88 2.54
C THR A 167 -1.79 26.24 1.39
N GLY A 168 -2.09 25.28 0.51
CA GLY A 168 -2.78 25.54 -0.76
C GLY A 168 -1.91 26.21 -1.83
N ARG A 169 -0.61 26.49 -1.55
CA ARG A 169 0.32 27.19 -2.47
C ARG A 169 1.55 26.35 -2.76
N PRO A 170 2.07 26.34 -4.00
CA PRO A 170 3.27 25.60 -4.37
C PRO A 170 4.51 26.25 -3.72
N MET A 171 4.96 25.67 -2.61
CA MET A 171 6.14 26.14 -1.89
C MET A 171 6.78 24.98 -1.10
N VAL A 172 8.07 25.10 -0.81
CA VAL A 172 8.75 24.24 0.14
C VAL A 172 8.86 24.99 1.46
N ASN A 173 8.30 24.43 2.53
CA ASN A 173 8.30 25.00 3.87
C ASN A 173 8.74 23.95 4.90
N GLN A 174 8.80 24.32 6.18
CA GLN A 174 9.21 23.40 7.25
C GLN A 174 8.32 22.14 7.31
N TYR A 175 7.01 22.30 7.11
CA TYR A 175 6.09 21.15 7.03
C TYR A 175 6.52 20.17 5.92
N ALA A 176 6.84 20.68 4.73
CA ALA A 176 7.29 19.87 3.61
C ALA A 176 8.58 19.10 3.92
N HIS A 177 9.55 19.75 4.55
CA HIS A 177 10.79 19.11 4.98
C HIS A 177 10.54 18.02 6.04
N ASP A 178 9.65 18.28 7.00
CA ASP A 178 9.32 17.32 8.05
C ASP A 178 8.66 16.06 7.47
N VAL A 179 7.69 16.23 6.54
CA VAL A 179 7.04 15.12 5.86
C VAL A 179 8.02 14.34 4.99
N TYR A 180 8.90 15.03 4.25
CA TYR A 180 9.87 14.38 3.36
C TYR A 180 10.86 13.48 4.11
N ARG A 181 11.29 13.94 5.30
CA ARG A 181 12.25 13.23 6.16
C ARG A 181 11.61 12.27 7.16
N PHE A 182 10.29 12.20 7.16
CA PHE A 182 9.58 11.36 8.13
C PHE A 182 9.93 9.88 7.91
N GLU A 183 10.26 9.18 8.97
CA GLU A 183 10.45 7.72 8.98
C GLU A 183 9.59 7.11 10.08
N PRO A 184 8.64 6.20 9.73
CA PRO A 184 7.86 5.45 10.70
C PRO A 184 8.78 4.59 11.58
N ASN A 185 8.53 4.57 12.87
CA ASN A 185 9.33 3.83 13.87
C ASN A 185 8.53 2.75 14.60
N TRP A 186 7.52 2.17 13.98
CA TRP A 186 6.66 1.10 14.47
C TRP A 186 6.68 -0.11 13.55
#